data_a33109f14d89ea8415e53cbdb385eeb7
#
_entry.id   a33109f14d89ea8415e53cbdb385eeb7
#
_cell.length_a   1.000
_cell.length_b   1.000
_cell.length_c   1.000
_cell.angle_alpha   90.00
_cell.angle_beta   90.00
_cell.angle_gamma   90.00
#
_symmetry.space_group_name_H-M   'P 1'
#
loop_
_entity.id
_entity.type
_entity.pdbx_description
1 polymer ?
#
loop_
_entity_poly.entity_id
_entity_poly.type
_entity_poly.pdbx_seq_one_letter_code
_entity_poly.pdbx_strand_id
1 'polypeptide(L)'
;MNASPFKSRVSRFAFWGFGLLLAAICGCSQRSTLTDGRFVVGFDADFPPYGFKDGAEYKGFDLDLARAVCEKKGWTFVANPINWDAKDMELNSGAIDCIWNGFTMQGREAGYTWTAPYVDNSQVVLVKVDSPAKALKDLAGKTIGVQTDTPVQKALSGKDEEKPDVAKLGKTFKQLVVMPNYNQAVQELAMGGVDAVAMDMGVAKKKMADLPGKFRLLDEIIMTETYGIGFKKGNDELKNLVEAELKKLFADGTAAKLAVKYGIEPKALILK
;
A
#
# COMPACT_ATOMS: atom_id res chain seq x y z
N MET A 1 7.70 71.63 -65.42
CA MET A 1 7.20 72.60 -64.42
C MET A 1 7.31 71.93 -63.06
N ASN A 2 8.37 72.27 -62.49
CA ASN A 2 8.66 72.79 -61.12
C ASN A 2 7.66 72.43 -60.04
N ALA A 3 8.17 71.71 -59.08
CA ALA A 3 8.18 72.12 -57.68
C ALA A 3 8.97 71.13 -56.82
N SER A 4 9.86 71.73 -56.06
CA SER A 4 10.94 71.24 -55.24
C SER A 4 10.45 70.73 -53.85
N PRO A 5 11.31 70.10 -53.07
CA PRO A 5 10.98 69.23 -51.98
C PRO A 5 10.94 69.93 -50.62
N PHE A 6 10.13 69.39 -49.72
CA PHE A 6 10.16 69.80 -48.31
C PHE A 6 10.79 68.66 -47.46
N LYS A 7 11.96 68.95 -46.91
CA LYS A 7 12.65 68.11 -45.91
C LYS A 7 12.06 68.39 -44.53
N SER A 8 11.50 67.41 -43.85
CA SER A 8 11.30 67.51 -42.41
C SER A 8 12.13 66.46 -41.70
N ARG A 9 13.03 66.93 -40.88
CA ARG A 9 13.76 66.13 -39.88
C ARG A 9 12.80 65.61 -38.85
N VAL A 10 12.78 64.31 -38.61
CA VAL A 10 12.18 63.72 -37.39
C VAL A 10 13.24 62.95 -36.63
N SER A 11 13.37 63.40 -35.41
CA SER A 11 14.28 62.98 -34.36
C SER A 11 14.11 61.50 -33.99
N ARG A 12 15.28 60.83 -33.88
CA ARG A 12 15.35 59.44 -33.37
C ARG A 12 15.30 59.50 -31.86
N PHE A 13 14.15 59.12 -31.25
CA PHE A 13 14.11 58.72 -29.87
C PHE A 13 14.18 57.14 -29.79
N ALA A 14 15.30 56.68 -29.28
CA ALA A 14 15.49 55.27 -28.92
C ALA A 14 14.79 55.02 -27.59
N PHE A 15 13.68 54.27 -27.64
CA PHE A 15 13.08 53.67 -26.44
C PHE A 15 13.70 52.31 -26.23
N TRP A 16 14.54 52.20 -25.22
CA TRP A 16 14.95 50.91 -24.64
C TRP A 16 13.82 50.41 -23.76
N GLY A 17 12.98 49.55 -24.30
CA GLY A 17 12.01 48.79 -23.54
C GLY A 17 12.70 47.60 -22.87
N PHE A 18 12.96 47.69 -21.56
CA PHE A 18 13.37 46.58 -20.72
C PHE A 18 12.15 45.70 -20.52
N GLY A 19 12.02 44.64 -21.35
CA GLY A 19 11.03 43.60 -21.18
C GLY A 19 11.43 42.70 -20.01
N LEU A 20 10.87 42.94 -18.83
CA LEU A 20 10.89 41.95 -17.74
C LEU A 20 10.03 40.76 -18.14
N LEU A 21 10.69 39.70 -18.58
CA LEU A 21 10.06 38.36 -18.73
C LEU A 21 9.83 37.83 -17.31
N LEU A 22 8.63 38.06 -16.76
CA LEU A 22 8.16 37.29 -15.60
C LEU A 22 7.94 35.85 -16.07
N ALA A 23 8.94 34.99 -15.89
CA ALA A 23 8.75 33.57 -15.91
C ALA A 23 7.86 33.19 -14.69
N ALA A 24 6.55 33.10 -14.94
CA ALA A 24 5.65 32.44 -13.98
C ALA A 24 6.09 31.00 -13.88
N ILE A 25 6.92 30.69 -12.89
CA ILE A 25 7.17 29.31 -12.45
C ILE A 25 5.85 28.86 -11.87
N CYS A 26 5.04 28.21 -12.70
CA CYS A 26 3.88 27.45 -12.26
C CYS A 26 4.43 26.23 -11.50
N GLY A 27 4.90 26.45 -10.27
CA GLY A 27 5.16 25.40 -9.33
C GLY A 27 3.84 24.71 -9.07
N CYS A 28 3.64 23.51 -9.62
CA CYS A 28 2.64 22.59 -9.12
C CYS A 28 2.99 22.33 -7.65
N SER A 29 2.51 23.19 -6.77
CA SER A 29 2.55 22.98 -5.34
C SER A 29 1.73 21.70 -5.10
N GLN A 30 2.41 20.62 -4.81
CA GLN A 30 1.77 19.39 -4.37
C GLN A 30 1.03 19.75 -3.06
N ARG A 31 -0.28 19.86 -3.13
CA ARG A 31 -1.10 20.03 -1.93
C ARG A 31 -0.94 18.78 -1.08
N SER A 32 -0.10 18.87 -0.06
CA SER A 32 -0.15 17.94 1.05
C SER A 32 -1.43 18.24 1.84
N THR A 33 -2.20 17.21 2.19
CA THR A 33 -3.39 17.37 3.05
C THR A 33 -3.01 17.92 4.43
N LEU A 34 -1.74 17.83 4.83
CA LEU A 34 -1.19 18.45 6.04
C LEU A 34 -1.24 19.98 6.06
N THR A 35 -1.52 20.66 4.93
CA THR A 35 -1.72 22.12 4.93
C THR A 35 -2.90 22.56 5.80
N ASP A 36 -3.83 21.68 6.10
CA ASP A 36 -4.98 21.89 7.01
C ASP A 36 -4.88 21.07 8.31
N GLY A 37 -3.71 20.48 8.60
CA GLY A 37 -3.46 19.69 9.80
C GLY A 37 -4.06 18.30 9.79
N ARG A 38 -4.61 17.82 8.65
CA ARG A 38 -5.14 16.46 8.51
C ARG A 38 -4.07 15.54 7.93
N PHE A 39 -4.05 14.30 8.41
CA PHE A 39 -3.23 13.22 7.85
C PHE A 39 -4.16 12.10 7.36
N VAL A 40 -4.22 11.93 6.04
CA VAL A 40 -5.16 11.02 5.37
C VAL A 40 -4.44 9.72 5.00
N VAL A 41 -4.86 8.63 5.62
CA VAL A 41 -4.31 7.28 5.42
C VAL A 41 -5.19 6.50 4.47
N GLY A 42 -4.64 6.10 3.32
CA GLY A 42 -5.28 5.19 2.37
C GLY A 42 -5.08 3.73 2.76
N PHE A 43 -6.16 2.95 2.78
CA PHE A 43 -6.12 1.54 3.18
C PHE A 43 -7.26 0.74 2.53
N ASP A 44 -7.07 -0.59 2.40
CA ASP A 44 -8.11 -1.55 2.04
C ASP A 44 -8.92 -1.92 3.29
N ALA A 45 -10.23 -1.65 3.28
CA ALA A 45 -11.11 -1.93 4.40
C ALA A 45 -11.47 -3.42 4.59
N ASP A 46 -10.95 -4.28 3.73
CA ASP A 46 -11.13 -5.74 3.77
C ASP A 46 -9.82 -6.49 4.12
N PHE A 47 -8.87 -5.83 4.77
CA PHE A 47 -7.54 -6.36 5.07
C PHE A 47 -7.26 -6.48 6.59
N PRO A 48 -8.09 -7.21 7.37
CA PRO A 48 -7.80 -7.45 8.78
C PRO A 48 -6.56 -8.36 8.93
N PRO A 49 -5.73 -8.17 9.96
CA PRO A 49 -5.90 -7.30 11.12
C PRO A 49 -5.32 -5.89 10.95
N TYR A 50 -4.80 -5.53 9.77
CA TYR A 50 -4.05 -4.28 9.55
C TYR A 50 -4.96 -3.07 9.34
N GLY A 51 -5.96 -3.17 8.43
CA GLY A 51 -6.99 -2.17 8.20
C GLY A 51 -8.30 -2.84 7.82
N PHE A 52 -9.39 -2.55 8.52
CA PHE A 52 -10.68 -3.16 8.22
C PHE A 52 -11.86 -2.37 8.78
N LYS A 53 -13.05 -2.65 8.23
CA LYS A 53 -14.30 -2.10 8.72
C LYS A 53 -14.86 -3.01 9.81
N ASP A 54 -15.21 -2.43 10.96
CA ASP A 54 -15.89 -3.10 12.07
C ASP A 54 -17.13 -2.28 12.49
N GLY A 55 -18.30 -2.73 12.06
CA GLY A 55 -19.53 -1.96 12.20
C GLY A 55 -19.48 -0.65 11.41
N ALA A 56 -19.58 0.47 12.11
CA ALA A 56 -19.49 1.82 11.52
C ALA A 56 -18.06 2.39 11.54
N GLU A 57 -17.11 1.71 12.18
CA GLU A 57 -15.76 2.22 12.41
C GLU A 57 -14.72 1.52 11.54
N TYR A 58 -13.61 2.23 11.29
CA TYR A 58 -12.40 1.65 10.70
C TYR A 58 -11.36 1.40 11.79
N LYS A 59 -10.89 0.16 11.85
CA LYS A 59 -9.95 -0.36 12.87
C LYS A 59 -8.82 -1.13 12.22
N GLY A 60 -7.81 -1.45 12.99
CA GLY A 60 -6.70 -2.29 12.58
C GLY A 60 -5.39 -1.82 13.18
N PHE A 61 -4.41 -2.70 13.14
CA PHE A 61 -3.08 -2.44 13.70
C PHE A 61 -2.45 -1.18 13.08
N ASP A 62 -2.49 -1.08 11.76
CA ASP A 62 -1.88 0.03 11.03
C ASP A 62 -2.65 1.34 11.27
N LEU A 63 -3.99 1.27 11.29
CA LEU A 63 -4.81 2.46 11.54
C LEU A 63 -4.65 2.99 12.97
N ASP A 64 -4.51 2.10 13.97
CA ASP A 64 -4.28 2.52 15.34
C ASP A 64 -2.85 3.05 15.54
N LEU A 65 -1.84 2.51 14.84
CA LEU A 65 -0.50 3.11 14.79
C LEU A 65 -0.54 4.51 14.17
N ALA A 66 -1.22 4.67 13.04
CA ALA A 66 -1.36 5.97 12.37
C ALA A 66 -2.08 6.99 13.27
N ARG A 67 -3.12 6.57 13.97
CA ARG A 67 -3.82 7.38 14.96
C ARG A 67 -2.88 7.84 16.08
N ALA A 68 -2.07 6.92 16.63
CA ALA A 68 -1.10 7.24 17.67
C ALA A 68 0.01 8.21 17.17
N VAL A 69 0.46 8.07 15.92
CA VAL A 69 1.36 9.05 15.28
C VAL A 69 0.70 10.42 15.20
N CYS A 70 -0.54 10.48 14.73
CA CYS A 70 -1.29 11.75 14.63
C CYS A 70 -1.45 12.42 15.99
N GLU A 71 -1.80 11.68 17.04
CA GLU A 71 -1.89 12.20 18.43
C GLU A 71 -0.56 12.82 18.88
N LYS A 72 0.57 12.16 18.64
CA LYS A 72 1.92 12.69 18.97
C LYS A 72 2.27 13.96 18.19
N LYS A 73 1.76 14.09 16.97
CA LYS A 73 2.03 15.24 16.07
C LYS A 73 1.00 16.37 16.19
N GLY A 74 -0.10 16.16 16.89
CA GLY A 74 -1.22 17.11 16.92
C GLY A 74 -1.96 17.19 15.58
N TRP A 75 -1.91 16.12 14.77
CA TRP A 75 -2.63 16.03 13.50
C TRP A 75 -4.01 15.40 13.67
N THR A 76 -4.93 15.77 12.79
CA THR A 76 -6.22 15.09 12.69
C THR A 76 -6.08 13.86 11.83
N PHE A 77 -6.24 12.66 12.41
CA PHE A 77 -6.25 11.39 11.69
C PHE A 77 -7.51 11.25 10.84
N VAL A 78 -7.33 10.87 9.57
CA VAL A 78 -8.42 10.55 8.63
C VAL A 78 -8.15 9.20 8.00
N ALA A 79 -9.05 8.24 8.27
CA ALA A 79 -9.03 6.94 7.60
C ALA A 79 -9.80 7.04 6.28
N ASN A 80 -9.14 6.82 5.14
CA ASN A 80 -9.75 6.84 3.82
C ASN A 80 -9.73 5.44 3.19
N PRO A 81 -10.84 4.69 3.21
CA PRO A 81 -10.90 3.40 2.53
C PRO A 81 -10.82 3.61 1.03
N ILE A 82 -9.96 2.84 0.37
CA ILE A 82 -9.74 2.91 -1.08
C ILE A 82 -9.93 1.53 -1.72
N ASN A 83 -10.24 1.51 -3.01
CA ASN A 83 -10.05 0.32 -3.81
C ASN A 83 -8.56 0.09 -4.00
N TRP A 84 -8.08 -1.13 -3.72
CA TRP A 84 -6.65 -1.41 -3.73
C TRP A 84 -5.98 -1.13 -5.06
N ASP A 85 -6.67 -1.39 -6.17
CA ASP A 85 -6.19 -1.09 -7.54
C ASP A 85 -6.03 0.42 -7.81
N ALA A 86 -6.74 1.27 -7.07
CA ALA A 86 -6.70 2.72 -7.23
C ALA A 86 -5.66 3.42 -6.34
N LYS A 87 -4.94 2.69 -5.48
CA LYS A 87 -4.04 3.27 -4.46
C LYS A 87 -3.02 4.26 -5.02
N ASP A 88 -2.45 3.95 -6.19
CA ASP A 88 -1.45 4.82 -6.83
C ASP A 88 -2.06 6.12 -7.34
N MET A 89 -3.28 6.05 -7.88
CA MET A 89 -4.01 7.22 -8.33
C MET A 89 -4.40 8.12 -7.15
N GLU A 90 -4.92 7.53 -6.07
CA GLU A 90 -5.30 8.24 -4.84
C GLU A 90 -4.08 8.94 -4.21
N LEU A 91 -2.94 8.24 -4.12
CA LEU A 91 -1.70 8.79 -3.57
C LEU A 91 -1.13 9.90 -4.47
N ASN A 92 -1.10 9.69 -5.78
CA ASN A 92 -0.52 10.65 -6.73
C ASN A 92 -1.37 11.91 -6.88
N SER A 93 -2.69 11.81 -6.76
CA SER A 93 -3.61 12.96 -6.76
C SER A 93 -3.55 13.78 -5.47
N GLY A 94 -3.03 13.20 -4.36
CA GLY A 94 -3.03 13.81 -3.05
C GLY A 94 -4.36 13.65 -2.30
N ALA A 95 -5.22 12.74 -2.72
CA ALA A 95 -6.43 12.36 -1.98
C ALA A 95 -6.09 11.63 -0.67
N ILE A 96 -4.94 10.93 -0.66
CA ILE A 96 -4.33 10.33 0.53
C ILE A 96 -2.88 10.80 0.67
N ASP A 97 -2.38 10.87 1.89
CA ASP A 97 -1.00 11.26 2.21
C ASP A 97 -0.04 10.07 2.17
N CYS A 98 -0.53 8.89 2.50
CA CYS A 98 0.23 7.65 2.47
C CYS A 98 -0.68 6.44 2.25
N ILE A 99 -0.06 5.32 1.86
CA ILE A 99 -0.66 3.98 1.89
C ILE A 99 -0.09 3.28 3.12
N TRP A 100 -0.97 2.94 4.06
CA TRP A 100 -0.60 2.27 5.30
C TRP A 100 -1.58 1.15 5.62
N ASN A 101 -1.27 -0.07 5.15
CA ASN A 101 -2.19 -1.22 5.19
C ASN A 101 -1.49 -2.56 4.95
N GLY A 102 -0.51 -2.92 5.77
CA GLY A 102 0.28 -4.12 5.48
C GLY A 102 0.89 -4.03 4.08
N PHE A 103 1.49 -2.90 3.76
CA PHE A 103 1.91 -2.60 2.39
C PHE A 103 3.30 -3.14 2.11
N THR A 104 3.36 -4.20 1.31
CA THR A 104 4.62 -4.88 0.95
C THR A 104 5.52 -3.98 0.14
N MET A 105 6.78 -3.88 0.59
CA MET A 105 7.81 -3.06 -0.06
C MET A 105 8.41 -3.75 -1.29
N GLN A 106 8.65 -5.07 -1.20
CA GLN A 106 9.34 -5.84 -2.24
C GLN A 106 8.63 -5.76 -3.60
N GLY A 107 9.42 -5.43 -4.63
CA GLY A 107 8.94 -5.24 -6.00
C GLY A 107 8.22 -3.90 -6.24
N ARG A 108 8.23 -2.99 -5.24
CA ARG A 108 7.63 -1.63 -5.31
C ARG A 108 8.58 -0.52 -4.88
N GLU A 109 9.85 -0.85 -4.60
CA GLU A 109 10.85 0.05 -4.00
C GLU A 109 11.01 1.35 -4.79
N ALA A 110 11.01 1.25 -6.11
CA ALA A 110 11.18 2.42 -6.98
C ALA A 110 9.96 3.34 -7.06
N GLY A 111 8.75 2.84 -6.72
CA GLY A 111 7.48 3.54 -6.93
C GLY A 111 7.14 4.57 -5.86
N TYR A 112 7.70 4.44 -4.67
CA TYR A 112 7.31 5.21 -3.49
C TYR A 112 8.52 5.76 -2.74
N THR A 113 8.27 6.70 -1.83
CA THR A 113 9.16 7.00 -0.72
C THR A 113 8.69 6.19 0.48
N TRP A 114 9.54 5.29 0.98
CA TRP A 114 9.21 4.31 2.00
C TRP A 114 9.77 4.69 3.36
N THR A 115 9.03 4.34 4.43
CA THR A 115 9.65 4.20 5.76
C THR A 115 10.59 3.00 5.79
N ALA A 116 11.39 2.86 6.85
CA ALA A 116 11.98 1.57 7.18
C ALA A 116 10.87 0.52 7.37
N PRO A 117 11.13 -0.76 7.08
CA PRO A 117 10.17 -1.82 7.29
C PRO A 117 9.83 -1.96 8.78
N TYR A 118 8.54 -2.17 9.08
CA TYR A 118 8.05 -2.23 10.46
C TYR A 118 7.45 -3.59 10.86
N VAL A 119 7.01 -4.40 9.89
CA VAL A 119 6.47 -5.74 10.11
C VAL A 119 7.11 -6.73 9.14
N ASP A 120 7.52 -7.88 9.65
CA ASP A 120 7.88 -9.07 8.88
C ASP A 120 6.63 -9.87 8.55
N ASN A 121 6.43 -10.24 7.29
CA ASN A 121 5.28 -11.00 6.83
C ASN A 121 5.70 -12.16 5.93
N SER A 122 4.76 -13.09 5.73
CA SER A 122 4.91 -14.20 4.80
C SER A 122 3.64 -14.40 4.00
N GLN A 123 3.78 -14.81 2.77
CA GLN A 123 2.70 -15.28 1.93
C GLN A 123 2.52 -16.78 2.12
N VAL A 124 1.31 -17.19 2.45
CA VAL A 124 0.94 -18.55 2.84
C VAL A 124 -0.25 -19.04 2.02
N VAL A 125 -0.60 -20.32 2.21
CA VAL A 125 -1.78 -20.91 1.57
C VAL A 125 -2.79 -21.33 2.63
N LEU A 126 -3.99 -20.76 2.51
CA LEU A 126 -5.18 -21.13 3.26
C LEU A 126 -5.97 -22.17 2.48
N VAL A 127 -6.33 -23.27 3.14
CA VAL A 127 -7.17 -24.34 2.60
C VAL A 127 -8.31 -24.67 3.56
N LYS A 128 -9.36 -25.35 3.08
CA LYS A 128 -10.37 -25.93 3.99
C LYS A 128 -9.72 -26.93 4.94
N VAL A 129 -10.29 -27.09 6.13
CA VAL A 129 -9.77 -28.03 7.15
C VAL A 129 -9.71 -29.46 6.64
N ASP A 130 -10.66 -29.86 5.81
CA ASP A 130 -10.80 -31.21 5.21
C ASP A 130 -10.06 -31.36 3.86
N SER A 131 -9.36 -30.34 3.40
CA SER A 131 -8.56 -30.40 2.16
C SER A 131 -7.50 -31.50 2.25
N PRO A 132 -7.31 -32.32 1.21
CA PRO A 132 -6.26 -33.33 1.18
C PRO A 132 -4.85 -32.74 1.00
N ALA A 133 -4.73 -31.48 0.54
CA ALA A 133 -3.45 -30.83 0.30
C ALA A 133 -2.69 -30.60 1.62
N LYS A 134 -1.44 -31.06 1.70
CA LYS A 134 -0.55 -30.92 2.86
C LYS A 134 0.65 -30.02 2.59
N ALA A 135 1.05 -29.90 1.32
CA ALA A 135 2.23 -29.17 0.87
C ALA A 135 1.90 -28.34 -0.38
N LEU A 136 2.74 -27.34 -0.71
CA LEU A 136 2.55 -26.51 -1.92
C LEU A 136 2.49 -27.32 -3.21
N LYS A 137 3.23 -28.41 -3.31
CA LYS A 137 3.19 -29.32 -4.47
C LYS A 137 1.84 -29.97 -4.71
N ASP A 138 1.04 -30.16 -3.66
CA ASP A 138 -0.29 -30.78 -3.74
C ASP A 138 -1.34 -29.85 -4.38
N LEU A 139 -0.95 -28.60 -4.65
CA LEU A 139 -1.77 -27.60 -5.34
C LEU A 139 -1.69 -27.73 -6.86
N ALA A 140 -0.86 -28.63 -7.40
CA ALA A 140 -0.79 -28.90 -8.83
C ALA A 140 -2.17 -29.32 -9.37
N GLY A 141 -2.62 -28.70 -10.46
CA GLY A 141 -3.95 -28.92 -11.05
C GLY A 141 -5.12 -28.33 -10.27
N LYS A 142 -4.88 -27.55 -9.20
CA LYS A 142 -5.90 -26.89 -8.38
C LYS A 142 -6.15 -25.46 -8.82
N THR A 143 -7.32 -24.93 -8.45
CA THR A 143 -7.70 -23.54 -8.66
C THR A 143 -7.37 -22.73 -7.41
N ILE A 144 -6.51 -21.71 -7.56
CA ILE A 144 -5.99 -20.93 -6.44
C ILE A 144 -6.52 -19.49 -6.53
N GLY A 145 -7.13 -19.01 -5.44
CA GLY A 145 -7.56 -17.61 -5.30
C GLY A 145 -6.42 -16.73 -4.81
N VAL A 146 -6.36 -15.49 -5.32
CA VAL A 146 -5.44 -14.43 -4.86
C VAL A 146 -6.14 -13.08 -4.91
N GLN A 147 -5.69 -12.15 -4.09
CA GLN A 147 -6.13 -10.75 -4.23
C GLN A 147 -5.33 -10.07 -5.37
N THR A 148 -6.01 -9.17 -6.08
CA THR A 148 -5.42 -8.33 -7.14
C THR A 148 -4.28 -7.47 -6.58
N ASP A 149 -3.28 -7.22 -7.43
CA ASP A 149 -2.12 -6.37 -7.15
C ASP A 149 -1.39 -6.66 -5.82
N THR A 150 -1.36 -7.95 -5.44
CA THR A 150 -0.51 -8.43 -4.33
C THR A 150 0.81 -9.00 -4.87
N PRO A 151 1.90 -8.97 -4.06
CA PRO A 151 3.17 -9.57 -4.46
C PRO A 151 3.04 -11.05 -4.83
N VAL A 152 2.24 -11.80 -4.06
CA VAL A 152 2.04 -13.23 -4.34
C VAL A 152 1.30 -13.47 -5.66
N GLN A 153 0.33 -12.61 -6.01
CA GLN A 153 -0.35 -12.68 -7.32
C GLN A 153 0.64 -12.42 -8.46
N LYS A 154 1.51 -11.40 -8.30
CA LYS A 154 2.55 -11.06 -9.27
C LYS A 154 3.53 -12.22 -9.45
N ALA A 155 4.03 -12.79 -8.35
CA ALA A 155 4.99 -13.88 -8.35
C ALA A 155 4.40 -15.19 -8.94
N LEU A 156 3.22 -15.61 -8.51
CA LEU A 156 2.55 -16.82 -9.02
C LEU A 156 2.16 -16.70 -10.49
N SER A 157 1.86 -15.49 -10.98
CA SER A 157 1.58 -15.26 -12.41
C SER A 157 2.83 -15.18 -13.28
N GLY A 158 4.04 -15.26 -12.70
CA GLY A 158 5.31 -15.18 -13.40
C GLY A 158 5.70 -13.78 -13.86
N LYS A 159 5.08 -12.75 -13.25
CA LYS A 159 5.39 -11.33 -13.54
C LYS A 159 6.46 -10.76 -12.60
N ASP A 160 6.96 -11.55 -11.66
CA ASP A 160 8.04 -11.21 -10.75
C ASP A 160 9.29 -12.01 -11.12
N GLU A 161 10.23 -11.34 -11.78
CA GLU A 161 11.46 -11.97 -12.26
C GLU A 161 12.40 -12.40 -11.13
N GLU A 162 12.26 -11.81 -9.94
CA GLU A 162 13.05 -12.14 -8.75
C GLU A 162 12.55 -13.40 -8.02
N LYS A 163 11.37 -13.91 -8.40
CA LYS A 163 10.72 -15.06 -7.77
C LYS A 163 10.46 -16.22 -8.77
N PRO A 164 11.48 -16.73 -9.50
CA PRO A 164 11.28 -17.73 -10.54
C PRO A 164 10.71 -19.06 -10.01
N ASP A 165 11.03 -19.44 -8.78
CA ASP A 165 10.51 -20.68 -8.19
C ASP A 165 9.02 -20.56 -7.82
N VAL A 166 8.57 -19.38 -7.36
CA VAL A 166 7.15 -19.11 -7.14
C VAL A 166 6.39 -19.11 -8.48
N ALA A 167 6.98 -18.55 -9.53
CA ALA A 167 6.42 -18.61 -10.88
C ALA A 167 6.30 -20.07 -11.40
N LYS A 168 7.28 -20.94 -11.11
CA LYS A 168 7.18 -22.39 -11.44
C LYS A 168 6.02 -23.04 -10.70
N LEU A 169 5.84 -22.74 -9.40
CA LEU A 169 4.71 -23.23 -8.64
C LEU A 169 3.39 -22.78 -9.28
N GLY A 170 3.25 -21.50 -9.60
CA GLY A 170 2.04 -20.96 -10.24
C GLY A 170 1.68 -21.64 -11.56
N LYS A 171 2.68 -22.02 -12.35
CA LYS A 171 2.47 -22.77 -13.62
C LYS A 171 1.91 -24.19 -13.42
N THR A 172 2.00 -24.76 -12.23
CA THR A 172 1.42 -26.08 -11.93
C THR A 172 -0.08 -26.01 -11.66
N PHE A 173 -0.60 -24.84 -11.35
CA PHE A 173 -2.01 -24.67 -11.04
C PHE A 173 -2.90 -24.85 -12.27
N LYS A 174 -4.12 -25.33 -12.05
CA LYS A 174 -5.14 -25.33 -13.09
C LYS A 174 -5.50 -23.90 -13.48
N GLN A 175 -5.66 -23.05 -12.48
CA GLN A 175 -6.03 -21.63 -12.66
C GLN A 175 -5.64 -20.81 -11.44
N LEU A 176 -5.19 -19.58 -11.69
CA LEU A 176 -5.06 -18.51 -10.69
C LEU A 176 -6.24 -17.55 -10.86
N VAL A 177 -7.12 -17.49 -9.87
CA VAL A 177 -8.31 -16.64 -9.87
C VAL A 177 -8.02 -15.39 -9.08
N VAL A 178 -8.02 -14.24 -9.76
CA VAL A 178 -7.75 -12.94 -9.15
C VAL A 178 -9.06 -12.31 -8.68
N MET A 179 -9.09 -11.89 -7.43
CA MET A 179 -10.26 -11.32 -6.76
C MET A 179 -9.92 -9.93 -6.19
N PRO A 180 -10.89 -9.02 -6.07
CA PRO A 180 -10.62 -7.65 -5.60
C PRO A 180 -10.15 -7.57 -4.14
N ASN A 181 -10.56 -8.51 -3.29
CA ASN A 181 -10.17 -8.55 -1.87
C ASN A 181 -10.14 -9.98 -1.31
N TYR A 182 -9.52 -10.16 -0.14
CA TYR A 182 -9.44 -11.46 0.52
C TYR A 182 -10.77 -11.94 1.13
N ASN A 183 -11.73 -11.05 1.42
CA ASN A 183 -13.05 -11.49 1.87
C ASN A 183 -13.73 -12.34 0.79
N GLN A 184 -13.71 -11.89 -0.46
CA GLN A 184 -14.25 -12.65 -1.59
C GLN A 184 -13.45 -13.95 -1.83
N ALA A 185 -12.12 -13.89 -1.78
CA ALA A 185 -11.30 -15.09 -1.98
C ALA A 185 -11.59 -16.18 -0.93
N VAL A 186 -11.73 -15.80 0.34
CA VAL A 186 -12.06 -16.75 1.42
C VAL A 186 -13.51 -17.24 1.32
N GLN A 187 -14.43 -16.42 0.86
CA GLN A 187 -15.80 -16.83 0.59
C GLN A 187 -15.86 -17.87 -0.54
N GLU A 188 -15.14 -17.66 -1.65
CA GLU A 188 -14.99 -18.62 -2.74
C GLU A 188 -14.36 -19.93 -2.27
N LEU A 189 -13.35 -19.86 -1.40
CA LEU A 189 -12.77 -21.05 -0.77
C LEU A 189 -13.82 -21.81 0.06
N ALA A 190 -14.60 -21.11 0.88
CA ALA A 190 -15.64 -21.73 1.70
C ALA A 190 -16.70 -22.45 0.86
N MET A 191 -17.11 -21.84 -0.25
CA MET A 191 -18.12 -22.38 -1.19
C MET A 191 -17.54 -23.45 -2.15
N GLY A 192 -16.22 -23.56 -2.27
CA GLY A 192 -15.55 -24.51 -3.18
C GLY A 192 -15.37 -23.98 -4.61
N GLY A 193 -15.50 -22.67 -4.83
CA GLY A 193 -15.17 -22.01 -6.09
C GLY A 193 -13.67 -22.00 -6.37
N VAL A 194 -12.85 -21.98 -5.30
CA VAL A 194 -11.41 -22.23 -5.36
C VAL A 194 -11.01 -23.32 -4.39
N ASP A 195 -9.89 -24.01 -4.65
CA ASP A 195 -9.36 -25.08 -3.80
C ASP A 195 -8.51 -24.56 -2.63
N ALA A 196 -7.88 -23.41 -2.83
CA ALA A 196 -7.01 -22.74 -1.86
C ALA A 196 -6.92 -21.23 -2.14
N VAL A 197 -6.44 -20.48 -1.15
CA VAL A 197 -6.16 -19.03 -1.29
C VAL A 197 -4.71 -18.76 -0.89
N ALA A 198 -3.94 -18.15 -1.79
CA ALA A 198 -2.62 -17.61 -1.45
C ALA A 198 -2.79 -16.19 -0.91
N MET A 199 -2.28 -15.93 0.31
CA MET A 199 -2.57 -14.71 1.04
C MET A 199 -1.55 -14.42 2.15
N ASP A 200 -1.65 -13.24 2.71
CA ASP A 200 -0.83 -12.80 3.85
C ASP A 200 -1.08 -13.62 5.11
N MET A 201 -0.02 -13.98 5.81
CA MET A 201 -0.06 -14.77 7.05
C MET A 201 -0.97 -14.12 8.12
N GLY A 202 -0.82 -12.81 8.32
CA GLY A 202 -1.61 -12.07 9.31
C GLY A 202 -3.11 -12.11 8.99
N VAL A 203 -3.46 -11.92 7.72
CA VAL A 203 -4.85 -11.99 7.24
C VAL A 203 -5.39 -13.41 7.37
N ALA A 204 -4.62 -14.41 6.96
CA ALA A 204 -5.01 -15.82 7.06
C ALA A 204 -5.29 -16.23 8.52
N LYS A 205 -4.41 -15.87 9.47
CA LYS A 205 -4.61 -16.13 10.90
C LYS A 205 -5.88 -15.48 11.43
N LYS A 206 -6.16 -14.24 11.02
CA LYS A 206 -7.40 -13.54 11.41
C LYS A 206 -8.63 -14.24 10.85
N LYS A 207 -8.63 -14.68 9.58
CA LYS A 207 -9.73 -15.45 8.98
C LYS A 207 -9.96 -16.78 9.68
N MET A 208 -8.91 -17.47 10.07
CA MET A 208 -9.04 -18.71 10.86
C MET A 208 -9.61 -18.46 12.25
N ALA A 209 -9.24 -17.35 12.90
CA ALA A 209 -9.79 -16.99 14.21
C ALA A 209 -11.27 -16.60 14.13
N ASP A 210 -11.68 -15.93 13.04
CA ASP A 210 -13.07 -15.52 12.82
C ASP A 210 -13.98 -16.69 12.42
N LEU A 211 -13.41 -17.73 11.81
CA LEU A 211 -14.12 -18.92 11.31
C LEU A 211 -13.47 -20.21 11.83
N PRO A 212 -13.52 -20.45 13.15
CA PRO A 212 -12.82 -21.57 13.78
C PRO A 212 -13.25 -22.91 13.20
N GLY A 213 -12.26 -23.76 12.91
CA GLY A 213 -12.48 -25.12 12.39
C GLY A 213 -12.88 -25.20 10.91
N LYS A 214 -12.94 -24.08 10.19
CA LYS A 214 -13.27 -24.06 8.75
C LYS A 214 -12.04 -24.19 7.86
N PHE A 215 -10.92 -23.58 8.27
CA PHE A 215 -9.72 -23.45 7.46
C PHE A 215 -8.48 -23.85 8.24
N ARG A 216 -7.42 -24.15 7.53
CA ARG A 216 -6.06 -24.33 8.05
C ARG A 216 -5.04 -23.79 7.05
N LEU A 217 -3.84 -23.52 7.52
CA LEU A 217 -2.70 -23.20 6.67
C LEU A 217 -2.00 -24.49 6.21
N LEU A 218 -1.33 -24.40 5.06
CA LEU A 218 -0.23 -25.30 4.77
C LEU A 218 0.99 -24.89 5.59
N ASP A 219 1.85 -25.85 5.95
CA ASP A 219 3.04 -25.57 6.76
C ASP A 219 4.11 -24.77 6.01
N GLU A 220 4.15 -24.94 4.67
CA GLU A 220 5.10 -24.25 3.80
C GLU A 220 4.63 -22.82 3.51
N ILE A 221 5.57 -21.87 3.54
CA ILE A 221 5.36 -20.50 3.07
C ILE A 221 5.70 -20.39 1.59
N ILE A 222 4.99 -19.52 0.85
CA ILE A 222 5.29 -19.25 -0.55
C ILE A 222 6.49 -18.33 -0.67
N MET A 223 6.50 -17.24 0.09
CA MET A 223 7.56 -16.25 0.12
C MET A 223 7.49 -15.39 1.38
N THR A 224 8.61 -14.77 1.74
CA THR A 224 8.70 -13.76 2.80
C THR A 224 8.68 -12.37 2.19
N GLU A 225 8.20 -11.39 2.96
CA GLU A 225 8.13 -9.99 2.60
C GLU A 225 8.14 -9.09 3.83
N THR A 226 8.27 -7.78 3.65
CA THR A 226 8.19 -6.82 4.76
C THR A 226 7.23 -5.68 4.40
N TYR A 227 6.56 -5.17 5.42
CA TYR A 227 5.66 -4.02 5.29
C TYR A 227 6.35 -2.72 5.64
N GLY A 228 6.12 -1.71 4.81
CA GLY A 228 6.47 -0.32 5.03
C GLY A 228 5.26 0.59 4.82
N ILE A 229 5.43 1.86 5.16
CA ILE A 229 4.46 2.89 4.82
C ILE A 229 4.91 3.53 3.52
N GLY A 230 4.05 3.53 2.50
CA GLY A 230 4.33 4.10 1.19
C GLY A 230 3.82 5.53 1.07
N PHE A 231 4.71 6.46 0.78
CA PHE A 231 4.40 7.85 0.48
C PHE A 231 4.61 8.14 -1.00
N LYS A 232 3.99 9.21 -1.50
CA LYS A 232 4.27 9.69 -2.86
C LYS A 232 5.77 9.87 -3.06
N LYS A 233 6.27 9.40 -4.20
CA LYS A 233 7.70 9.47 -4.52
C LYS A 233 8.23 10.90 -4.39
N GLY A 234 9.31 11.07 -3.62
CA GLY A 234 9.93 12.35 -3.32
C GLY A 234 9.35 13.08 -2.10
N ASN A 235 8.32 12.54 -1.42
CA ASN A 235 7.78 13.13 -0.19
C ASN A 235 8.57 12.66 1.06
N ASP A 236 9.86 12.95 1.07
CA ASP A 236 10.77 12.53 2.15
C ASP A 236 10.50 13.26 3.46
N GLU A 237 10.04 14.51 3.39
CA GLU A 237 9.74 15.31 4.58
C GLU A 237 8.64 14.64 5.43
N LEU A 238 7.47 14.38 4.82
CA LEU A 238 6.37 13.76 5.52
C LEU A 238 6.72 12.35 6.00
N LYS A 239 7.40 11.56 5.14
CA LYS A 239 7.87 10.22 5.48
C LYS A 239 8.77 10.28 6.73
N ASN A 240 9.73 11.20 6.79
CA ASN A 240 10.64 11.33 7.93
C ASN A 240 9.90 11.73 9.23
N LEU A 241 8.91 12.61 9.14
CA LEU A 241 8.09 13.00 10.30
C LEU A 241 7.30 11.81 10.86
N VAL A 242 6.66 11.01 9.99
CA VAL A 242 5.90 9.82 10.40
C VAL A 242 6.82 8.73 10.94
N GLU A 243 7.92 8.44 10.25
CA GLU A 243 8.87 7.40 10.66
C GLU A 243 9.50 7.70 12.02
N ALA A 244 9.83 8.96 12.30
CA ALA A 244 10.39 9.36 13.59
C ALA A 244 9.44 9.09 14.75
N GLU A 245 8.14 9.36 14.59
CA GLU A 245 7.15 9.05 15.62
C GLU A 245 6.85 7.55 15.70
N LEU A 246 6.81 6.86 14.55
CA LEU A 246 6.63 5.41 14.51
C LEU A 246 7.74 4.70 15.30
N LYS A 247 8.99 5.09 15.12
CA LYS A 247 10.12 4.55 15.91
C LYS A 247 9.93 4.73 17.42
N LYS A 248 9.41 5.87 17.86
CA LYS A 248 9.10 6.10 19.28
C LYS A 248 8.02 5.15 19.80
N LEU A 249 6.95 4.92 19.00
CA LEU A 249 5.88 3.98 19.35
C LEU A 249 6.36 2.52 19.42
N PHE A 250 7.37 2.17 18.64
CA PHE A 250 8.03 0.86 18.73
C PHE A 250 8.91 0.77 19.98
N ALA A 251 9.69 1.80 20.25
CA ALA A 251 10.61 1.85 21.41
C ALA A 251 9.87 1.89 22.75
N ASP A 252 8.72 2.58 22.85
CA ASP A 252 7.94 2.70 24.10
C ASP A 252 6.97 1.51 24.33
N GLY A 253 6.96 0.53 23.42
CA GLY A 253 6.13 -0.67 23.51
C GLY A 253 4.67 -0.47 23.08
N THR A 254 4.26 0.70 22.59
CA THR A 254 2.91 0.95 22.08
C THR A 254 2.61 0.04 20.89
N ALA A 255 3.54 -0.08 19.94
CA ALA A 255 3.38 -0.97 18.78
C ALA A 255 3.18 -2.43 19.21
N ALA A 256 3.94 -2.92 20.20
CA ALA A 256 3.79 -4.29 20.70
C ALA A 256 2.41 -4.52 21.36
N LYS A 257 1.90 -3.56 22.13
CA LYS A 257 0.55 -3.64 22.71
C LYS A 257 -0.53 -3.68 21.65
N LEU A 258 -0.40 -2.86 20.59
CA LEU A 258 -1.34 -2.86 19.46
C LEU A 258 -1.26 -4.18 18.67
N ALA A 259 -0.06 -4.72 18.44
CA ALA A 259 0.11 -6.02 17.79
C ALA A 259 -0.65 -7.13 18.54
N VAL A 260 -0.48 -7.21 19.85
CA VAL A 260 -1.21 -8.18 20.69
C VAL A 260 -2.72 -7.97 20.62
N LYS A 261 -3.20 -6.72 20.66
CA LYS A 261 -4.62 -6.37 20.52
C LYS A 261 -5.24 -6.93 19.23
N TYR A 262 -4.47 -6.94 18.15
CA TYR A 262 -4.93 -7.40 16.83
C TYR A 262 -4.48 -8.84 16.48
N GLY A 263 -3.91 -9.58 17.43
CA GLY A 263 -3.47 -10.96 17.22
C GLY A 263 -2.23 -11.10 16.32
N ILE A 264 -1.45 -10.03 16.19
CA ILE A 264 -0.16 -10.04 15.50
C ILE A 264 0.91 -10.42 16.54
N GLU A 265 1.76 -11.38 16.19
CA GLU A 265 2.84 -11.80 17.07
C GLU A 265 3.89 -10.67 17.20
N PRO A 266 4.26 -10.24 18.43
CA PRO A 266 5.24 -9.15 18.61
C PRO A 266 6.60 -9.41 17.94
N LYS A 267 7.00 -10.68 17.76
CA LYS A 267 8.23 -11.02 17.04
C LYS A 267 8.22 -10.64 15.54
N ALA A 268 7.03 -10.39 14.97
CA ALA A 268 6.91 -9.90 13.61
C ALA A 268 7.21 -8.39 13.48
N LEU A 269 7.32 -7.68 14.61
CA LEU A 269 7.67 -6.26 14.64
C LEU A 269 9.17 -6.09 14.51
N ILE A 270 9.65 -5.48 13.43
CA ILE A 270 11.08 -5.43 13.07
C ILE A 270 11.70 -4.03 13.06
N LEU A 271 10.88 -2.97 13.21
CA LEU A 271 11.39 -1.61 13.25
C LEU A 271 12.20 -1.36 14.55
N LYS A 272 13.40 -0.79 14.37
CA LYS A 272 14.34 -0.44 15.45
C LYS A 272 14.58 1.08 15.52
#